data_bfbf88f80d2ca6c7166a41f4c8d1ccd8
#
_entry.id   bfbf88f80d2ca6c7166a41f4c8d1ccd8
#
_cell.length_a   1.000
_cell.length_b   1.000
_cell.length_c   1.000
_cell.angle_alpha   90.00
_cell.angle_beta   90.00
_cell.angle_gamma   90.00
#
_symmetry.space_group_name_H-M   'P 1'
#
loop_
_entity.id
_entity.type
_entity.pdbx_description
1 polymer ?
#
loop_
_entity_poly.entity_id
_entity_poly.type
_entity_poly.pdbx_seq_one_letter_code
_entity_poly.pdbx_strand_id
1 'polypeptide(L)'
;MQGINFKKARNFFLVIVCTMVFFSFVYFKGQSRSHRVFGVTYMTMNNPFYEVVNNELTKVIEANGDQLIALDPALDIDKQIQQIEYFMEMGVDGIFINPVDSSAILPVLQKAVMK
;
A
#
# COMPACT_ATOMS: atom_id res chain seq x y z
N MET A 1 -12.35 -58.76 -22.83
CA MET A 1 -12.59 -57.68 -21.86
C MET A 1 -11.29 -57.41 -21.13
N GLN A 2 -10.62 -56.32 -21.46
CA GLN A 2 -9.42 -55.90 -20.74
C GLN A 2 -9.86 -55.27 -19.43
N GLY A 3 -9.53 -55.91 -18.30
CA GLY A 3 -9.80 -55.37 -16.98
C GLY A 3 -9.03 -54.05 -16.79
N ILE A 4 -9.75 -52.97 -16.54
CA ILE A 4 -9.17 -51.66 -16.20
C ILE A 4 -8.27 -51.86 -14.97
N ASN A 5 -6.99 -51.60 -15.14
CA ASN A 5 -5.99 -51.79 -14.09
C ASN A 5 -6.22 -50.72 -13.01
N PHE A 6 -7.02 -51.00 -12.00
CA PHE A 6 -7.45 -50.13 -10.92
C PHE A 6 -6.26 -49.37 -10.26
N LYS A 7 -5.08 -49.97 -10.21
CA LYS A 7 -3.88 -49.35 -9.69
C LYS A 7 -3.38 -48.21 -10.59
N LYS A 8 -3.45 -48.41 -11.93
CA LYS A 8 -3.05 -47.33 -12.87
C LYS A 8 -4.05 -46.17 -12.88
N ALA A 9 -5.36 -46.47 -12.81
CA ALA A 9 -6.39 -45.43 -12.73
C ALA A 9 -6.28 -44.62 -11.44
N ARG A 10 -6.01 -45.26 -10.30
CA ARG A 10 -5.79 -44.55 -9.02
C ARG A 10 -4.56 -43.67 -9.05
N ASN A 11 -3.45 -44.12 -9.61
CA ASN A 11 -2.24 -43.33 -9.71
C ASN A 11 -2.43 -42.15 -10.66
N PHE A 12 -3.15 -42.31 -11.77
CA PHE A 12 -3.49 -41.26 -12.69
C PHE A 12 -4.38 -40.17 -12.05
N PHE A 13 -5.37 -40.60 -11.25
CA PHE A 13 -6.23 -39.70 -10.49
C PHE A 13 -5.45 -38.91 -9.43
N LEU A 14 -4.50 -39.52 -8.72
CA LEU A 14 -3.64 -38.88 -7.75
C LEU A 14 -2.74 -37.79 -8.40
N VAL A 15 -2.20 -38.07 -9.59
CA VAL A 15 -1.38 -37.11 -10.34
C VAL A 15 -2.21 -35.88 -10.73
N ILE A 16 -3.46 -36.07 -11.21
CA ILE A 16 -4.37 -34.98 -11.56
C ILE A 16 -4.70 -34.12 -10.33
N VAL A 17 -5.01 -34.74 -9.20
CA VAL A 17 -5.31 -34.01 -7.95
C VAL A 17 -4.09 -33.23 -7.47
N CYS A 18 -2.90 -33.83 -7.49
CA CYS A 18 -1.66 -33.14 -7.13
C CYS A 18 -1.34 -31.95 -8.05
N THR A 19 -1.56 -32.09 -9.36
CA THR A 19 -1.36 -30.98 -10.32
C THR A 19 -2.39 -29.87 -10.13
N MET A 20 -3.66 -30.19 -9.84
CA MET A 20 -4.67 -29.19 -9.52
C MET A 20 -4.37 -28.42 -8.24
N VAL A 21 -3.94 -29.12 -7.18
CA VAL A 21 -3.55 -28.49 -5.90
C VAL A 21 -2.32 -27.63 -6.09
N PHE A 22 -1.32 -28.09 -6.85
CA PHE A 22 -0.13 -27.30 -7.15
C PHE A 22 -0.47 -26.05 -7.99
N PHE A 23 -1.34 -26.18 -8.98
CA PHE A 23 -1.80 -25.05 -9.79
C PHE A 23 -2.61 -24.05 -8.98
N SER A 24 -3.48 -24.50 -8.08
CA SER A 24 -4.20 -23.65 -7.13
C SER A 24 -3.23 -22.91 -6.21
N PHE A 25 -2.19 -23.56 -5.72
CA PHE A 25 -1.20 -22.96 -4.84
C PHE A 25 -0.35 -21.89 -5.56
N VAL A 26 0.02 -22.13 -6.82
CA VAL A 26 0.74 -21.17 -7.66
C VAL A 26 -0.16 -19.99 -8.03
N TYR A 27 -1.43 -20.22 -8.34
CA TYR A 27 -2.41 -19.17 -8.62
C TYR A 27 -2.68 -18.30 -7.40
N PHE A 28 -2.79 -18.89 -6.21
CA PHE A 28 -3.02 -18.13 -4.96
C PHE A 28 -1.80 -17.31 -4.54
N LYS A 29 -0.57 -17.74 -4.82
CA LYS A 29 0.65 -16.96 -4.59
C LYS A 29 0.81 -15.77 -5.53
N GLY A 30 0.17 -15.77 -6.69
CA GLY A 30 0.24 -14.69 -7.69
C GLY A 30 -0.62 -13.46 -7.35
N GLN A 31 -1.45 -13.51 -6.30
CA GLN A 31 -2.33 -12.41 -5.88
C GLN A 31 -1.90 -11.74 -4.55
N SER A 32 -0.62 -11.72 -4.23
CA SER A 32 -0.13 -10.73 -3.27
C SER A 32 -0.28 -9.35 -3.92
N ARG A 33 -1.41 -8.66 -3.70
CA ARG A 33 -1.46 -7.21 -3.84
C ARG A 33 -0.35 -6.68 -2.94
N SER A 34 0.66 -6.10 -3.54
CA SER A 34 1.64 -5.31 -2.81
C SER A 34 0.83 -4.21 -2.11
N HIS A 35 0.76 -4.25 -0.78
CA HIS A 35 0.13 -3.20 0.00
C HIS A 35 0.93 -1.92 -0.25
N ARG A 36 0.26 -0.90 -0.76
CA ARG A 36 0.87 0.42 -0.95
C ARG A 36 0.84 1.17 0.38
N VAL A 37 1.85 2.00 0.57
CA VAL A 37 1.95 2.87 1.74
C VAL A 37 1.90 4.31 1.26
N PHE A 38 0.96 5.08 1.79
CA PHE A 38 0.82 6.50 1.51
C PHE A 38 1.17 7.33 2.73
N GLY A 39 1.82 8.46 2.51
CA GLY A 39 2.05 9.47 3.54
C GLY A 39 1.04 10.61 3.42
N VAL A 40 0.68 11.24 4.52
CA VAL A 40 -0.04 12.52 4.52
C VAL A 40 0.51 13.46 5.58
N THR A 41 0.69 14.72 5.22
CA THR A 41 1.03 15.80 6.15
C THR A 41 0.11 16.99 5.91
N TYR A 42 -0.52 17.45 6.98
CA TYR A 42 -1.43 18.60 7.00
C TYR A 42 -0.70 19.83 7.52
N MET A 43 -1.35 21.02 7.46
CA MET A 43 -0.81 22.21 8.17
C MET A 43 -0.73 21.95 9.67
N THR A 44 -1.79 21.35 10.24
CA THR A 44 -1.91 20.98 11.64
C THR A 44 -3.05 19.99 11.83
N MET A 45 -2.93 19.11 12.80
CA MET A 45 -4.04 18.24 13.23
C MET A 45 -4.88 18.87 14.34
N ASN A 46 -4.49 20.04 14.83
CA ASN A 46 -5.26 20.77 15.86
C ASN A 46 -6.49 21.51 15.29
N ASN A 47 -6.97 21.12 14.12
CA ASN A 47 -8.19 21.65 13.52
C ASN A 47 -9.11 20.46 13.18
N PRO A 48 -10.34 20.41 13.72
CA PRO A 48 -11.30 19.32 13.48
C PRO A 48 -11.58 19.02 11.99
N PHE A 49 -11.41 20.01 11.11
CA PHE A 49 -11.51 19.81 9.67
C PHE A 49 -10.53 18.76 9.15
N TYR A 50 -9.26 18.85 9.56
CA TYR A 50 -8.23 17.90 9.11
C TYR A 50 -8.41 16.51 9.73
N GLU A 51 -8.97 16.43 10.93
CA GLU A 51 -9.34 15.14 11.52
C GLU A 51 -10.40 14.42 10.67
N VAL A 52 -11.44 15.13 10.24
CA VAL A 52 -12.47 14.57 9.36
C VAL A 52 -11.87 14.14 8.01
N VAL A 53 -11.05 14.99 7.39
CA VAL A 53 -10.38 14.67 6.11
C VAL A 53 -9.49 13.44 6.25
N ASN A 54 -8.69 13.38 7.33
CA ASN A 54 -7.81 12.24 7.58
C ASN A 54 -8.59 10.93 7.77
N ASN A 55 -9.69 10.97 8.52
CA ASN A 55 -10.52 9.80 8.76
C ASN A 55 -11.14 9.27 7.45
N GLU A 56 -11.64 10.15 6.59
CA GLU A 56 -12.21 9.74 5.31
C GLU A 56 -11.13 9.23 4.34
N LEU A 57 -9.97 9.88 4.29
CA LEU A 57 -8.84 9.42 3.49
C LEU A 57 -8.35 8.03 3.95
N THR A 58 -8.21 7.83 5.26
CA THR A 58 -7.85 6.54 5.87
C THR A 58 -8.82 5.44 5.46
N LYS A 59 -10.14 5.68 5.59
CA LYS A 59 -11.16 4.69 5.19
C LYS A 59 -11.02 4.26 3.73
N VAL A 60 -10.80 5.21 2.82
CA VAL A 60 -10.67 4.91 1.38
C VAL A 60 -9.41 4.11 1.10
N ILE A 61 -8.29 4.48 1.71
CA ILE A 61 -7.00 3.81 1.50
C ILE A 61 -7.02 2.40 2.10
N GLU A 62 -7.48 2.24 3.33
CA GLU A 62 -7.55 0.95 4.01
C GLU A 62 -8.58 0.00 3.38
N ALA A 63 -9.69 0.52 2.83
CA ALA A 63 -10.66 -0.28 2.09
C ALA A 63 -10.05 -0.96 0.85
N ASN A 64 -8.97 -0.40 0.29
CA ASN A 64 -8.20 -1.00 -0.80
C ASN A 64 -7.10 -1.96 -0.32
N GLY A 65 -6.93 -2.13 0.99
CA GLY A 65 -5.87 -2.93 1.60
C GLY A 65 -4.52 -2.21 1.65
N ASP A 66 -4.50 -0.90 1.43
CA ASP A 66 -3.32 -0.03 1.49
C ASP A 66 -3.19 0.59 2.90
N GLN A 67 -2.09 1.27 3.19
CA GLN A 67 -1.83 1.92 4.49
C GLN A 67 -1.67 3.42 4.33
N LEU A 68 -2.19 4.21 5.27
CA LEU A 68 -1.96 5.65 5.39
C LEU A 68 -1.16 5.95 6.66
N ILE A 69 -0.10 6.75 6.53
CA ILE A 69 0.69 7.30 7.64
C ILE A 69 0.47 8.80 7.67
N ALA A 70 -0.18 9.29 8.73
CA ALA A 70 -0.45 10.71 8.93
C ALA A 70 0.55 11.33 9.91
N LEU A 71 1.12 12.49 9.54
CA LEU A 71 2.04 13.24 10.38
C LEU A 71 1.53 14.68 10.57
N ASP A 72 1.73 15.22 11.77
CA ASP A 72 1.35 16.59 12.14
C ASP A 72 2.60 17.48 12.28
N PRO A 73 2.80 18.46 11.42
CA PRO A 73 3.88 19.44 11.55
C PRO A 73 3.55 20.54 12.58
N ALA A 74 2.30 20.66 13.03
CA ALA A 74 1.86 21.66 13.99
C ALA A 74 2.19 23.10 13.57
N LEU A 75 1.91 23.46 12.30
CA LEU A 75 2.19 24.75 11.68
C LEU A 75 3.69 25.09 11.52
N ASP A 76 4.58 24.12 11.74
CA ASP A 76 6.02 24.29 11.57
C ASP A 76 6.44 23.80 10.18
N ILE A 77 6.92 24.73 9.33
CA ILE A 77 7.32 24.44 7.96
C ILE A 77 8.58 23.56 7.91
N ASP A 78 9.54 23.77 8.79
CA ASP A 78 10.76 22.97 8.80
C ASP A 78 10.46 21.53 9.19
N LYS A 79 9.55 21.35 10.15
CA LYS A 79 9.04 20.03 10.53
C LYS A 79 8.27 19.37 9.38
N GLN A 80 7.47 20.14 8.62
CA GLN A 80 6.75 19.59 7.47
C GLN A 80 7.72 19.13 6.36
N ILE A 81 8.77 19.90 6.09
CA ILE A 81 9.83 19.51 5.14
C ILE A 81 10.49 18.20 5.58
N GLN A 82 10.86 18.07 6.86
CA GLN A 82 11.43 16.84 7.41
C GLN A 82 10.47 15.65 7.28
N GLN A 83 9.17 15.84 7.47
CA GLN A 83 8.17 14.80 7.31
C GLN A 83 8.07 14.32 5.85
N ILE A 84 8.15 15.22 4.88
CA ILE A 84 8.17 14.87 3.46
C ILE A 84 9.46 14.10 3.11
N GLU A 85 10.62 14.55 3.61
CA GLU A 85 11.88 13.85 3.43
C GLU A 85 11.83 12.45 4.04
N TYR A 86 11.26 12.30 5.22
CA TYR A 86 11.02 11.01 5.87
C TYR A 86 10.15 10.07 5.01
N PHE A 87 9.05 10.56 4.44
CA PHE A 87 8.24 9.75 3.53
C PHE A 87 9.00 9.33 2.27
N MET A 88 9.84 10.20 1.71
CA MET A 88 10.71 9.85 0.58
C MET A 88 11.74 8.79 0.94
N GLU A 89 12.31 8.83 2.14
CA GLU A 89 13.27 7.83 2.65
C GLU A 89 12.59 6.48 2.89
N MET A 90 11.37 6.49 3.41
CA MET A 90 10.55 5.28 3.56
C MET A 90 10.16 4.65 2.22
N GLY A 91 10.22 5.40 1.12
CA GLY A 91 9.79 4.94 -0.19
C GLY A 91 8.27 4.72 -0.28
N VAL A 92 7.47 5.61 0.31
CA VAL A 92 6.01 5.56 0.19
C VAL A 92 5.57 5.71 -1.27
N ASP A 93 4.45 5.12 -1.63
CA ASP A 93 3.91 5.11 -3.01
C ASP A 93 3.30 6.45 -3.43
N GLY A 94 2.97 7.30 -2.46
CA GLY A 94 2.46 8.65 -2.70
C GLY A 94 2.37 9.47 -1.42
N ILE A 95 2.38 10.80 -1.56
CA ILE A 95 2.31 11.73 -0.44
C ILE A 95 1.18 12.73 -0.70
N PHE A 96 0.25 12.84 0.24
CA PHE A 96 -0.76 13.89 0.29
C PHE A 96 -0.24 15.04 1.16
N ILE A 97 -0.31 16.26 0.65
CA ILE A 97 0.27 17.42 1.33
C ILE A 97 -0.74 18.56 1.36
N ASN A 98 -1.01 19.07 2.56
CA ASN A 98 -1.62 20.38 2.75
C ASN A 98 -0.55 21.28 3.36
N PRO A 99 0.06 22.23 2.60
CA PRO A 99 1.28 22.91 3.00
C PRO A 99 1.03 23.97 4.07
N VAL A 100 1.95 24.05 5.04
CA VAL A 100 2.04 25.17 5.99
C VAL A 100 2.39 26.46 5.27
N ASP A 101 3.34 26.40 4.33
CA ASP A 101 3.73 27.49 3.43
C ASP A 101 3.97 26.94 2.02
N SER A 102 3.16 27.42 1.07
CA SER A 102 3.19 26.92 -0.31
C SER A 102 4.48 27.28 -1.05
N SER A 103 5.16 28.34 -0.68
CA SER A 103 6.41 28.79 -1.31
C SER A 103 7.61 28.07 -0.73
N ALA A 104 7.66 27.95 0.59
CA ALA A 104 8.78 27.33 1.29
C ALA A 104 8.89 25.83 1.05
N ILE A 105 7.79 25.16 0.71
CA ILE A 105 7.75 23.71 0.47
C ILE A 105 8.22 23.30 -0.94
N LEU A 106 8.27 24.24 -1.91
CA LEU A 106 8.57 23.94 -3.31
C LEU A 106 9.88 23.16 -3.53
N PRO A 107 11.01 23.49 -2.86
CA PRO A 107 12.26 22.77 -3.09
C PRO A 107 12.18 21.28 -2.72
N VAL A 108 11.49 20.92 -1.63
CA VAL A 108 11.34 19.51 -1.22
C VAL A 108 10.36 18.78 -2.14
N LEU A 109 9.32 19.44 -2.65
CA LEU A 109 8.41 18.86 -3.64
C LEU A 109 9.11 18.51 -4.94
N GLN A 110 10.00 19.40 -5.43
CA GLN A 110 10.81 19.13 -6.62
C GLN A 110 11.68 17.87 -6.44
N LYS A 111 12.29 17.68 -5.26
CA LYS A 111 13.04 16.45 -4.95
C LYS A 111 12.14 15.20 -4.97
N ALA A 112 10.92 15.32 -4.45
CA ALA A 112 9.98 14.18 -4.37
C ALA A 112 9.51 13.71 -5.76
N VAL A 113 9.29 14.63 -6.70
CA VAL A 113 8.83 14.30 -8.07
C VAL A 113 9.95 13.71 -8.94
N MET A 114 11.22 13.97 -8.62
CA MET A 114 12.37 13.49 -9.39
C MET A 114 12.83 12.07 -8.96
N LYS A 115 12.26 11.48 -7.93
CA LYS A 115 12.52 10.10 -7.48
C LYS A 115 11.53 9.10 -8.07
#